data_0b67fad7ce9be4060077d2d9a61b7cf7
#
_entry.id   0b67fad7ce9be4060077d2d9a61b7cf7
#
_cell.length_a   1.000
_cell.length_b   1.000
_cell.length_c   1.000
_cell.angle_alpha   90.00
_cell.angle_beta   90.00
_cell.angle_gamma   90.00
#
_symmetry.space_group_name_H-M   'P 1'
#
loop_
_entity.id
_entity.type
_entity.pdbx_description
1 polymer ?
#
loop_
_entity_poly.entity_id
_entity_poly.type
_entity_poly.pdbx_seq_one_letter_code
_entity_poly.pdbx_strand_id
1 'polypeptide(L)'
;MKHFLLAMATLWCVASTFSSFAADNNKWKPLFGKNLENANYNPEVWSETDGVLGAVKDESIWTKDEYENFELDLDFKTDVGTNSGVVVYCTDTKDWIPNSVEIQIADDHCEKWGNGKPYEKCGAIYGHLGAVQDKVVKKPGEWNHMRIKCAGQHIMVI
;
A
#
# COMPACT_ATOMS: atom_id res chain seq x y z
N MET A 1 -10.18 20.24 -2.59
CA MET A 1 -9.41 19.59 -1.52
C MET A 1 -9.48 18.10 -1.79
N LYS A 2 -8.36 17.49 -2.11
CA LYS A 2 -8.32 16.04 -2.38
C LYS A 2 -8.04 15.35 -1.05
N HIS A 3 -9.04 14.67 -0.52
CA HIS A 3 -8.88 13.87 0.70
C HIS A 3 -8.38 12.49 0.30
N PHE A 4 -7.24 12.10 0.83
CA PHE A 4 -6.75 10.74 0.76
C PHE A 4 -7.16 10.05 2.06
N LEU A 5 -7.95 9.03 1.96
CA LEU A 5 -8.27 8.17 3.07
C LEU A 5 -7.67 6.80 2.79
N LEU A 6 -6.50 6.54 3.32
CA LEU A 6 -5.97 5.18 3.41
C LEU A 6 -6.47 4.61 4.72
N ALA A 7 -7.37 3.68 4.63
CA ALA A 7 -8.11 3.26 5.79
C ALA A 7 -7.79 1.83 6.17
N MET A 8 -7.77 1.65 7.47
CA MET A 8 -7.58 0.43 8.22
C MET A 8 -6.62 -0.56 7.59
N ALA A 9 -5.40 -0.32 7.91
CA ALA A 9 -4.48 -1.40 7.90
C ALA A 9 -4.50 -2.04 9.29
N THR A 10 -5.27 -3.10 9.47
CA THR A 10 -4.66 -4.17 10.24
C THR A 10 -3.56 -4.70 9.34
N LEU A 11 -2.54 -3.87 9.22
CA LEU A 11 -1.38 -4.14 8.39
C LEU A 11 -0.53 -5.16 9.11
N TRP A 12 -0.55 -6.40 8.65
CA TRP A 12 0.20 -7.50 9.23
C TRP A 12 1.34 -7.85 8.29
N CYS A 13 2.57 -7.51 8.65
CA CYS A 13 3.76 -7.86 7.87
C CYS A 13 4.43 -9.11 8.45
N VAL A 14 4.69 -10.09 7.63
CA VAL A 14 5.53 -11.23 7.95
C VAL A 14 6.83 -11.13 7.18
N ALA A 15 7.90 -10.83 7.89
CA ALA A 15 9.24 -11.05 7.34
C ALA A 15 9.56 -12.55 7.42
N SER A 16 9.66 -13.22 6.28
CA SER A 16 10.13 -14.60 6.22
C SER A 16 11.52 -14.63 5.61
N THR A 17 12.53 -14.91 6.41
CA THR A 17 13.82 -15.37 5.89
C THR A 17 13.65 -16.79 5.40
N PHE A 18 13.98 -17.06 4.13
CA PHE A 18 14.05 -18.42 3.60
C PHE A 18 15.21 -19.16 4.26
N SER A 19 14.96 -19.77 5.39
CA SER A 19 15.80 -20.82 5.97
C SER A 19 14.89 -21.88 6.56
N SER A 20 14.94 -23.06 5.96
CA SER A 20 14.45 -24.36 6.42
C SER A 20 13.01 -24.41 6.98
N PHE A 21 12.24 -25.31 6.41
CA PHE A 21 10.94 -25.80 6.87
C PHE A 21 10.97 -26.17 8.35
N ALA A 22 10.57 -25.27 9.20
CA ALA A 22 10.00 -25.55 10.51
C ALA A 22 8.67 -24.83 10.54
N ALA A 23 7.61 -25.52 10.92
CA ALA A 23 6.29 -24.97 11.12
C ALA A 23 6.36 -23.98 12.29
N ASP A 24 6.73 -22.73 12.01
CA ASP A 24 6.67 -21.65 12.96
C ASP A 24 5.32 -20.95 12.76
N ASN A 25 4.61 -20.70 13.85
CA ASN A 25 3.35 -19.98 13.86
C ASN A 25 3.56 -18.60 13.21
N ASN A 26 3.26 -18.49 11.94
CA ASN A 26 3.40 -17.29 11.11
C ASN A 26 2.47 -16.21 11.65
N LYS A 27 2.95 -15.48 12.66
CA LYS A 27 2.15 -14.51 13.38
C LYS A 27 2.27 -13.17 12.67
N TRP A 28 1.19 -12.77 12.00
CA TRP A 28 1.06 -11.43 11.45
C TRP A 28 1.35 -10.37 12.51
N LYS A 29 2.03 -9.31 12.12
CA LYS A 29 2.36 -8.16 12.99
C LYS A 29 1.78 -6.90 12.37
N PRO A 30 1.24 -5.97 13.18
CA PRO A 30 0.91 -4.65 12.68
C PRO A 30 2.13 -4.00 12.03
N LEU A 31 1.97 -3.42 10.85
CA LEU A 31 3.06 -2.70 10.17
C LEU A 31 3.42 -1.44 10.96
N PHE A 32 2.40 -0.70 11.40
CA PHE A 32 2.58 0.47 12.25
C PHE A 32 2.19 0.14 13.69
N GLY A 33 3.04 0.54 14.62
CA GLY A 33 2.79 0.43 16.04
C GLY A 33 1.76 1.45 16.53
N LYS A 34 1.42 1.36 17.80
CA LYS A 34 0.47 2.28 18.42
C LYS A 34 0.94 3.73 18.24
N ASN A 35 0.01 4.60 17.81
CA ASN A 35 0.29 6.01 17.52
C ASN A 35 1.39 6.21 16.46
N LEU A 36 1.54 5.27 15.53
CA LEU A 36 2.52 5.33 14.44
C LEU A 36 3.97 5.49 14.93
N GLU A 37 4.31 4.96 16.10
CA GLU A 37 5.61 5.14 16.76
C GLU A 37 6.81 4.63 15.94
N ASN A 38 6.57 3.64 15.06
CA ASN A 38 7.56 3.07 14.14
C ASN A 38 7.43 3.60 12.70
N ALA A 39 6.77 4.74 12.52
CA ALA A 39 6.65 5.42 11.23
C ALA A 39 7.46 6.72 11.18
N ASN A 40 7.90 7.08 9.97
CA ASN A 40 8.36 8.42 9.60
C ASN A 40 7.25 9.06 8.76
N TYR A 41 6.64 10.11 9.28
CA TYR A 41 5.50 10.76 8.64
C TYR A 41 5.36 12.21 9.13
N ASN A 42 4.57 12.99 8.41
CA ASN A 42 4.16 14.32 8.82
C ASN A 42 2.82 14.24 9.60
N PRO A 43 2.78 14.58 10.91
CA PRO A 43 1.56 14.49 11.70
C PRO A 43 0.47 15.50 11.32
N GLU A 44 0.79 16.52 10.51
CA GLU A 44 -0.20 17.42 9.91
C GLU A 44 -0.88 16.79 8.69
N VAL A 45 -0.35 15.69 8.17
CA VAL A 45 -0.84 14.99 6.99
C VAL A 45 -1.47 13.65 7.34
N TRP A 46 -0.78 12.83 8.13
CA TRP A 46 -1.20 11.50 8.48
C TRP A 46 -1.70 11.42 9.93
N SER A 47 -2.80 10.74 10.11
CA SER A 47 -3.35 10.45 11.42
C SER A 47 -3.93 9.03 11.48
N GLU A 48 -3.95 8.45 12.67
CA GLU A 48 -4.64 7.18 12.95
C GLU A 48 -5.79 7.47 13.90
N THR A 49 -6.99 7.04 13.53
CA THR A 49 -8.20 7.16 14.34
C THR A 49 -8.95 5.84 14.30
N ASP A 50 -9.19 5.23 15.46
CA ASP A 50 -9.89 3.94 15.59
C ASP A 50 -9.29 2.82 14.72
N GLY A 51 -7.96 2.78 14.61
CA GLY A 51 -7.25 1.81 13.78
C GLY A 51 -7.26 2.13 12.27
N VAL A 52 -7.78 3.28 11.89
CA VAL A 52 -7.83 3.75 10.51
C VAL A 52 -6.75 4.79 10.28
N LEU A 53 -5.83 4.51 9.35
CA LEU A 53 -4.81 5.43 8.90
C LEU A 53 -5.37 6.32 7.78
N GLY A 54 -5.31 7.63 7.94
CA GLY A 54 -5.81 8.59 6.95
C GLY A 54 -4.80 9.68 6.64
N ALA A 55 -4.85 10.19 5.40
CA ALA A 55 -4.06 11.33 4.97
C ALA A 55 -4.94 12.46 4.43
N VAL A 56 -4.59 13.71 4.74
CA VAL A 56 -5.30 14.90 4.26
C VAL A 56 -4.58 15.62 3.12
N LYS A 57 -3.37 15.18 2.77
CA LYS A 57 -2.56 15.69 1.66
C LYS A 57 -1.81 14.56 0.98
N ASP A 58 -1.27 14.83 -0.21
CA ASP A 58 -0.40 13.94 -0.96
C ASP A 58 1.02 14.01 -0.39
N GLU A 59 1.31 13.13 0.56
CA GLU A 59 2.61 12.96 1.20
C GLU A 59 2.75 11.53 1.70
N SER A 60 3.95 10.98 1.65
CA SER A 60 4.20 9.59 2.01
C SER A 60 4.33 9.38 3.53
N ILE A 61 3.93 8.20 4.00
CA ILE A 61 4.29 7.64 5.31
C ILE A 61 5.23 6.45 5.07
N TRP A 62 6.30 6.35 5.86
CA TRP A 62 7.32 5.33 5.74
C TRP A 62 7.46 4.54 7.03
N THR A 63 7.70 3.23 6.91
CA THR A 63 8.16 2.43 8.05
C THR A 63 9.58 2.84 8.45
N LYS A 64 9.90 2.80 9.75
CA LYS A 64 11.28 2.95 10.22
C LYS A 64 12.09 1.68 9.98
N ASP A 65 11.40 0.53 10.00
CA ASP A 65 12.01 -0.76 9.73
C ASP A 65 12.10 -1.02 8.23
N GLU A 66 13.13 -1.75 7.83
CA GLU A 66 13.34 -2.22 6.46
C GLU A 66 12.96 -3.69 6.34
N TYR A 67 12.39 -4.07 5.19
CA TYR A 67 11.91 -5.43 4.92
C TYR A 67 12.46 -5.91 3.59
N GLU A 68 13.06 -7.10 3.56
CA GLU A 68 13.61 -7.68 2.34
C GLU A 68 12.62 -8.62 1.66
N ASN A 69 12.11 -9.62 2.40
CA ASN A 69 11.10 -10.55 1.92
C ASN A 69 9.91 -10.52 2.87
N PHE A 70 8.73 -10.21 2.36
CA PHE A 70 7.57 -10.00 3.22
C PHE A 70 6.26 -10.29 2.49
N GLU A 71 5.23 -10.50 3.27
CA GLU A 71 3.84 -10.40 2.83
C GLU A 71 3.18 -9.25 3.59
N LEU A 72 2.48 -8.41 2.86
CA LEU A 72 1.71 -7.29 3.37
C LEU A 72 0.23 -7.57 3.08
N ASP A 73 -0.59 -7.46 4.13
CA ASP A 73 -2.04 -7.66 4.05
C ASP A 73 -2.71 -6.38 4.53
N LEU A 74 -3.54 -5.77 3.69
CA LEU A 74 -4.16 -4.48 4.00
C LEU A 74 -5.59 -4.39 3.48
N ASP A 75 -6.42 -3.72 4.27
CA ASP A 75 -7.68 -3.18 3.81
C ASP A 75 -7.51 -1.70 3.47
N PHE A 76 -8.15 -1.25 2.41
CA PHE A 76 -8.13 0.14 2.01
C PHE A 76 -9.49 0.61 1.49
N LYS A 77 -9.70 1.91 1.56
CA LYS A 77 -10.89 2.55 1.06
C LYS A 77 -10.51 3.82 0.29
N THR A 78 -10.99 3.92 -0.93
CA THR A 78 -10.77 5.11 -1.77
C THR A 78 -11.87 6.15 -1.54
N ASP A 79 -11.54 7.40 -1.73
CA ASP A 79 -12.49 8.48 -1.96
C ASP A 79 -12.55 8.80 -3.45
N VAL A 80 -13.48 9.66 -3.87
CA VAL A 80 -13.61 10.06 -5.27
C VAL A 80 -12.32 10.70 -5.78
N GLY A 81 -11.79 10.14 -6.85
CA GLY A 81 -10.55 10.60 -7.50
C GLY A 81 -9.26 10.24 -6.76
N THR A 82 -9.31 9.31 -5.82
CA THR A 82 -8.12 8.83 -5.09
C THR A 82 -6.99 8.46 -6.04
N ASN A 83 -5.79 8.92 -5.71
CA ASN A 83 -4.50 8.48 -6.22
C ASN A 83 -3.59 8.21 -5.03
N SER A 84 -3.19 6.99 -4.83
CA SER A 84 -2.36 6.51 -3.73
C SER A 84 -1.66 5.22 -4.13
N GLY A 85 -0.85 4.65 -3.25
CA GLY A 85 -0.19 3.39 -3.53
C GLY A 85 0.55 2.82 -2.33
N VAL A 86 1.03 1.61 -2.50
CA VAL A 86 1.99 0.98 -1.59
C VAL A 86 3.34 0.96 -2.29
N VAL A 87 4.30 1.66 -1.70
CA VAL A 87 5.67 1.74 -2.23
C VAL A 87 6.52 0.63 -1.61
N VAL A 88 7.16 -0.17 -2.46
CA VAL A 88 8.06 -1.27 -2.08
C VAL A 88 9.42 -1.13 -2.77
N TYR A 89 10.43 -1.85 -2.28
CA TYR A 89 11.82 -1.79 -2.80
C TYR A 89 12.40 -0.37 -2.88
N CYS A 90 11.95 0.52 -1.98
CA CYS A 90 12.44 1.88 -1.94
C CYS A 90 13.88 1.93 -1.39
N THR A 91 14.80 2.48 -2.17
CA THR A 91 16.21 2.64 -1.78
C THR A 91 16.57 4.07 -1.38
N ASP A 92 15.71 5.04 -1.71
CA ASP A 92 15.83 6.44 -1.29
C ASP A 92 14.45 7.06 -1.06
N THR A 93 14.09 7.25 0.20
CA THR A 93 12.78 7.82 0.57
C THR A 93 12.63 9.30 0.25
N LYS A 94 13.73 10.02 -0.02
CA LYS A 94 13.69 11.45 -0.39
C LYS A 94 13.46 11.63 -1.88
N ASP A 95 13.89 10.68 -2.68
CA ASP A 95 13.70 10.64 -4.13
C ASP A 95 13.14 9.28 -4.53
N TRP A 96 12.00 8.92 -3.95
CA TRP A 96 11.46 7.56 -4.02
C TRP A 96 10.91 7.18 -5.40
N ILE A 97 10.42 8.14 -6.19
CA ILE A 97 9.74 7.85 -7.47
C ILE A 97 10.63 7.02 -8.41
N PRO A 98 11.88 7.41 -8.73
CA PRO A 98 12.76 6.60 -9.57
C PRO A 98 13.44 5.45 -8.82
N ASN A 99 13.34 5.41 -7.49
CA ASN A 99 14.10 4.51 -6.62
C ASN A 99 13.21 3.50 -5.89
N SER A 100 12.03 3.19 -6.45
CA SER A 100 11.09 2.26 -5.85
C SER A 100 10.14 1.64 -6.86
N VAL A 101 9.27 0.77 -6.38
CA VAL A 101 8.14 0.21 -7.14
C VAL A 101 6.86 0.54 -6.39
N GLU A 102 5.87 1.09 -7.08
CA GLU A 102 4.57 1.42 -6.52
C GLU A 102 3.51 0.43 -6.98
N ILE A 103 2.76 -0.11 -6.03
CA ILE A 103 1.52 -0.83 -6.27
C ILE A 103 0.38 0.17 -6.15
N GLN A 104 -0.30 0.43 -7.25
CA GLN A 104 -1.28 1.50 -7.37
C GLN A 104 -2.54 1.25 -6.54
N ILE A 105 -3.01 2.30 -5.88
CA ILE A 105 -4.35 2.41 -5.29
C ILE A 105 -5.02 3.64 -5.91
N ALA A 106 -6.00 3.41 -6.76
CA ALA A 106 -6.71 4.48 -7.47
C ALA A 106 -8.22 4.25 -7.46
N ASP A 107 -8.99 5.33 -7.61
CA ASP A 107 -10.42 5.26 -7.89
C ASP A 107 -10.66 5.03 -9.38
N ASP A 108 -10.69 3.77 -9.83
CA ASP A 108 -10.92 3.40 -11.22
C ASP A 108 -12.36 3.72 -11.70
N HIS A 109 -13.24 4.18 -10.83
CA HIS A 109 -14.60 4.59 -11.16
C HIS A 109 -14.70 6.05 -11.59
N CYS A 110 -13.69 6.88 -11.30
CA CYS A 110 -13.66 8.26 -11.78
C CYS A 110 -13.16 8.35 -13.23
N GLU A 111 -13.48 9.46 -13.89
CA GLU A 111 -13.13 9.67 -15.31
C GLU A 111 -11.61 9.58 -15.55
N LYS A 112 -10.81 10.18 -14.66
CA LYS A 112 -9.36 10.24 -14.81
C LYS A 112 -8.71 8.86 -14.81
N TRP A 113 -8.97 8.07 -13.76
CA TRP A 113 -8.32 6.77 -13.57
C TRP A 113 -9.03 5.65 -14.33
N GLY A 114 -10.36 5.71 -14.45
CA GLY A 114 -11.14 4.75 -15.21
C GLY A 114 -10.81 4.72 -16.70
N ASN A 115 -10.44 5.87 -17.27
CA ASN A 115 -9.97 6.00 -18.65
C ASN A 115 -8.43 5.96 -18.78
N GLY A 116 -7.72 5.78 -17.66
CA GLY A 116 -6.27 5.65 -17.63
C GLY A 116 -5.76 4.38 -18.30
N LYS A 117 -4.45 4.32 -18.50
CA LYS A 117 -3.79 3.13 -19.04
C LYS A 117 -3.85 1.98 -18.03
N PRO A 118 -3.75 0.71 -18.46
CA PRO A 118 -3.82 -0.44 -17.55
C PRO A 118 -2.85 -0.35 -16.37
N TYR A 119 -1.67 0.19 -16.57
CA TYR A 119 -0.65 0.35 -15.54
C TYR A 119 -0.82 1.59 -14.63
N GLU A 120 -1.92 2.33 -14.78
CA GLU A 120 -2.31 3.48 -13.94
C GLU A 120 -3.49 3.13 -13.01
N LYS A 121 -4.07 1.94 -13.15
CA LYS A 121 -5.25 1.48 -12.43
C LYS A 121 -4.89 0.78 -11.13
N CYS A 122 -5.87 0.65 -10.25
CA CYS A 122 -5.72 -0.03 -8.96
C CYS A 122 -5.20 -1.46 -9.12
N GLY A 123 -4.25 -1.85 -8.28
CA GLY A 123 -3.60 -3.17 -8.30
C GLY A 123 -2.48 -3.31 -9.33
N ALA A 124 -2.21 -2.29 -10.15
CA ALA A 124 -1.11 -2.29 -11.10
C ALA A 124 0.24 -2.04 -10.42
N ILE A 125 1.32 -2.47 -11.06
CA ILE A 125 2.66 -1.93 -10.83
C ILE A 125 2.74 -0.65 -11.64
N TYR A 126 2.62 0.48 -10.94
CA TYR A 126 2.42 1.79 -11.57
C TYR A 126 3.47 2.12 -12.61
N GLY A 127 3.02 2.54 -13.78
CA GLY A 127 3.89 2.90 -14.90
C GLY A 127 4.50 1.71 -15.67
N HIS A 128 4.32 0.47 -15.20
CA HIS A 128 5.00 -0.71 -15.75
C HIS A 128 4.06 -1.82 -16.20
N LEU A 129 3.23 -2.34 -15.29
CA LEU A 129 2.41 -3.53 -15.55
C LEU A 129 0.99 -3.34 -15.01
N GLY A 130 0.00 -3.50 -15.88
CA GLY A 130 -1.41 -3.46 -15.48
C GLY A 130 -1.81 -4.67 -14.64
N ALA A 131 -2.85 -4.50 -13.82
CA ALA A 131 -3.48 -5.61 -13.15
C ALA A 131 -4.06 -6.62 -14.18
N VAL A 132 -4.12 -7.90 -13.80
CA VAL A 132 -4.64 -8.97 -14.67
C VAL A 132 -6.12 -8.76 -14.98
N GLN A 133 -6.86 -8.18 -14.03
CA GLN A 133 -8.27 -7.85 -14.17
C GLN A 133 -8.46 -6.33 -14.12
N ASP A 134 -9.37 -5.83 -14.93
CA ASP A 134 -9.76 -4.41 -14.91
C ASP A 134 -10.83 -4.15 -13.85
N LYS A 135 -10.84 -2.95 -13.27
CA LYS A 135 -11.83 -2.50 -12.29
C LYS A 135 -11.97 -3.40 -11.07
N VAL A 136 -10.86 -3.84 -10.53
CA VAL A 136 -10.82 -4.68 -9.32
C VAL A 136 -11.22 -3.91 -8.05
N VAL A 137 -11.02 -2.59 -8.03
CA VAL A 137 -11.39 -1.74 -6.90
C VAL A 137 -12.89 -1.51 -6.84
N LYS A 138 -13.45 -1.54 -5.64
CA LYS A 138 -14.84 -1.18 -5.38
C LYS A 138 -15.06 0.33 -5.49
N LYS A 139 -16.31 0.76 -5.50
CA LYS A 139 -16.64 2.20 -5.56
C LYS A 139 -16.08 2.96 -4.37
N PRO A 140 -15.81 4.27 -4.53
CA PRO A 140 -15.41 5.14 -3.42
C PRO A 140 -16.33 4.98 -2.20
N GLY A 141 -15.70 4.92 -1.02
CA GLY A 141 -16.39 4.68 0.26
C GLY A 141 -16.53 3.22 0.66
N GLU A 142 -16.23 2.25 -0.23
CA GLU A 142 -16.27 0.83 0.08
C GLU A 142 -14.88 0.28 0.41
N TRP A 143 -14.83 -0.65 1.37
CA TRP A 143 -13.61 -1.33 1.77
C TRP A 143 -13.16 -2.36 0.73
N ASN A 144 -11.89 -2.31 0.39
CA ASN A 144 -11.18 -3.25 -0.46
C ASN A 144 -10.14 -3.98 0.38
N HIS A 145 -9.71 -5.12 -0.13
CA HIS A 145 -8.63 -5.91 0.45
C HIS A 145 -7.53 -6.13 -0.60
N MET A 146 -6.27 -6.03 -0.17
CA MET A 146 -5.12 -6.28 -1.03
C MET A 146 -4.06 -7.02 -0.23
N ARG A 147 -3.44 -8.00 -0.86
CA ARG A 147 -2.24 -8.65 -0.35
C ARG A 147 -1.10 -8.48 -1.33
N ILE A 148 0.05 -8.07 -0.81
CA ILE A 148 1.28 -7.89 -1.58
C ILE A 148 2.33 -8.82 -1.02
N LYS A 149 2.95 -9.61 -1.90
CA LYS A 149 4.08 -10.47 -1.54
C LYS A 149 5.31 -10.05 -2.31
N CYS A 150 6.37 -9.75 -1.57
CA CYS A 150 7.69 -9.44 -2.11
C CYS A 150 8.68 -10.53 -1.69
N ALA A 151 9.33 -11.17 -2.67
CA ALA A 151 10.32 -12.21 -2.43
C ALA A 151 11.45 -12.12 -3.47
N GLY A 152 12.65 -11.71 -3.06
CA GLY A 152 13.73 -11.36 -3.97
C GLY A 152 13.28 -10.28 -4.95
N GLN A 153 13.32 -10.57 -6.25
CA GLN A 153 12.87 -9.63 -7.30
C GLN A 153 11.42 -9.88 -7.78
N HIS A 154 10.65 -10.69 -7.06
CA HIS A 154 9.29 -11.02 -7.43
C HIS A 154 8.28 -10.25 -6.58
N ILE A 155 7.29 -9.64 -7.25
CA ILE A 155 6.13 -9.00 -6.63
C ILE A 155 4.89 -9.76 -7.08
N MET A 156 4.02 -10.09 -6.15
CA MET A 156 2.69 -10.61 -6.40
C MET A 156 1.68 -9.71 -5.70
N VAL A 157 0.65 -9.28 -6.43
CA VAL A 157 -0.47 -8.48 -5.92
C VAL A 157 -1.74 -9.33 -6.07
N ILE A 158 -2.51 -9.44 -4.99
CA ILE A 158 -3.72 -10.27 -4.90
C ILE A 158 -4.85 -9.43 -4.33
#